data_6a28f4bd61ec0ac04c2ceb5e74fdb10a
#
_entry.id   6a28f4bd61ec0ac04c2ceb5e74fdb10a
#
_cell.length_a   1.000
_cell.length_b   1.000
_cell.length_c   1.000
_cell.angle_alpha   90.00
_cell.angle_beta   90.00
_cell.angle_gamma   90.00
#
_symmetry.space_group_name_H-M   'P 1'
#
loop_
_entity.id
_entity.type
_entity.pdbx_description
1 polymer ?
#
loop_
_entity_poly.entity_id
_entity_poly.type
_entity_poly.pdbx_seq_one_letter_code
_entity_poly.pdbx_strand_id
1 'polypeptide(L)'
;VYPEYSEYINNAVKENYASLKPSDLARITLSVKAYGFDPENIGGKDLISALKSVDYSSQTYMSSITYPLTALNFAEKNISAEMLDTMLKSDGGLPYCTVDTGYGISSDVDTTAMTVQALAKYYNTDERVKDSVDKALAYIKTQQFDDGSFGYVAWNSKSGESTSQVIIALCMLGIDPT
;
A
#
# COMPACT_ATOMS: atom_id res chain seq x y z
N VAL A 1 -24.24 -6.25 -9.02
CA VAL A 1 -23.27 -5.51 -9.86
C VAL A 1 -24.02 -4.38 -10.53
N TYR A 2 -23.47 -3.19 -10.51
CA TYR A 2 -24.06 -2.00 -11.15
C TYR A 2 -23.54 -1.94 -12.60
N PRO A 3 -24.40 -2.17 -13.61
CA PRO A 3 -23.99 -2.15 -15.03
C PRO A 3 -23.33 -0.83 -15.44
N GLU A 4 -23.85 0.28 -14.94
CA GLU A 4 -23.34 1.62 -15.20
C GLU A 4 -21.89 1.80 -14.70
N TYR A 5 -21.54 1.19 -13.55
CA TYR A 5 -20.16 1.21 -13.06
C TYR A 5 -19.22 0.42 -13.99
N SER A 6 -19.67 -0.75 -14.47
CA SER A 6 -18.89 -1.56 -15.40
C SER A 6 -18.57 -0.79 -16.69
N GLU A 7 -19.58 -0.15 -17.28
CA GLU A 7 -19.40 0.64 -18.49
C GLU A 7 -18.48 1.84 -18.24
N TYR A 8 -18.74 2.58 -17.16
CA TYR A 8 -17.93 3.73 -16.78
C TYR A 8 -16.46 3.37 -16.62
N ILE A 9 -16.12 2.34 -15.83
CA ILE A 9 -14.73 2.00 -15.55
C ILE A 9 -14.00 1.46 -16.78
N ASN A 10 -14.68 0.69 -17.63
CA ASN A 10 -14.11 0.21 -18.88
C ASN A 10 -13.78 1.38 -19.83
N ASN A 11 -14.68 2.35 -19.98
CA ASN A 11 -14.44 3.54 -20.80
C ASN A 11 -13.34 4.41 -20.20
N ALA A 12 -13.37 4.68 -18.90
CA ALA A 12 -12.37 5.50 -18.20
C ALA A 12 -10.96 4.91 -18.34
N VAL A 13 -10.81 3.59 -18.18
CA VAL A 13 -9.51 2.92 -18.36
C VAL A 13 -9.09 2.98 -19.84
N LYS A 14 -9.98 2.65 -20.76
CA LYS A 14 -9.67 2.68 -22.20
C LYS A 14 -9.14 4.04 -22.67
N GLU A 15 -9.76 5.11 -22.20
CA GLU A 15 -9.45 6.48 -22.61
C GLU A 15 -8.18 7.03 -21.95
N ASN A 16 -7.94 6.69 -20.69
CA ASN A 16 -6.90 7.31 -19.86
C ASN A 16 -5.71 6.40 -19.56
N TYR A 17 -5.67 5.17 -20.07
CA TYR A 17 -4.71 4.14 -19.66
C TYR A 17 -3.25 4.62 -19.67
N ALA A 18 -2.85 5.36 -20.72
CA ALA A 18 -1.47 5.82 -20.88
C ALA A 18 -1.02 6.86 -19.85
N SER A 19 -1.96 7.50 -19.15
CA SER A 19 -1.70 8.52 -18.14
C SER A 19 -1.87 8.02 -16.71
N LEU A 20 -2.34 6.78 -16.50
CA LEU A 20 -2.55 6.22 -15.17
C LEU A 20 -1.21 5.98 -14.46
N LYS A 21 -1.11 6.49 -13.23
CA LYS A 21 0.02 6.24 -12.35
C LYS A 21 -0.10 4.86 -11.70
N PRO A 22 1.00 4.29 -11.16
CA PRO A 22 0.94 3.00 -10.47
C PRO A 22 -0.12 2.94 -9.35
N SER A 23 -0.28 4.03 -8.59
CA SER A 23 -1.31 4.14 -7.55
C SER A 23 -2.73 4.13 -8.11
N ASP A 24 -2.98 4.72 -9.30
CA ASP A 24 -4.28 4.73 -9.94
C ASP A 24 -4.62 3.34 -10.49
N LEU A 25 -3.65 2.69 -11.17
CA LEU A 25 -3.78 1.30 -11.63
C LEU A 25 -4.13 0.36 -10.47
N ALA A 26 -3.45 0.52 -9.33
CA ALA A 26 -3.69 -0.29 -8.14
C ALA A 26 -5.10 -0.08 -7.57
N ARG A 27 -5.54 1.17 -7.43
CA ARG A 27 -6.88 1.51 -6.92
C ARG A 27 -7.98 0.98 -7.83
N ILE A 28 -7.81 1.10 -9.15
CA ILE A 28 -8.75 0.54 -10.13
C ILE A 28 -8.76 -0.99 -10.01
N THR A 29 -7.59 -1.63 -9.93
CA THR A 29 -7.47 -3.09 -9.76
C THR A 29 -8.22 -3.58 -8.51
N LEU A 30 -8.01 -2.92 -7.36
CA LEU A 30 -8.72 -3.24 -6.12
C LEU A 30 -10.23 -3.10 -6.28
N SER A 31 -10.67 -1.99 -6.87
CA SER A 31 -12.09 -1.69 -7.05
C SER A 31 -12.76 -2.72 -7.98
N VAL A 32 -12.21 -2.96 -9.17
CA VAL A 32 -12.79 -3.88 -10.13
C VAL A 32 -12.80 -5.33 -9.61
N LYS A 33 -11.74 -5.74 -8.89
CA LYS A 33 -11.70 -7.06 -8.24
C LYS A 33 -12.75 -7.18 -7.14
N ALA A 34 -12.95 -6.16 -6.32
CA ALA A 34 -13.96 -6.14 -5.27
C ALA A 34 -15.40 -6.22 -5.83
N TYR A 35 -15.62 -5.67 -7.02
CA TYR A 35 -16.89 -5.81 -7.74
C TYR A 35 -17.04 -7.12 -8.51
N GLY A 36 -16.04 -8.00 -8.49
CA GLY A 36 -16.07 -9.29 -9.17
C GLY A 36 -15.73 -9.24 -10.65
N PHE A 37 -15.15 -8.13 -11.12
CA PHE A 37 -14.64 -8.03 -12.50
C PHE A 37 -13.22 -8.59 -12.59
N ASP A 38 -12.81 -8.92 -13.81
CA ASP A 38 -11.47 -9.40 -14.12
C ASP A 38 -10.51 -8.22 -14.39
N PRO A 39 -9.54 -7.95 -13.48
CA PRO A 39 -8.58 -6.87 -13.68
C PRO A 39 -7.60 -7.10 -14.84
N GLU A 40 -7.53 -8.30 -15.41
CA GLU A 40 -6.74 -8.62 -16.59
C GLU A 40 -7.47 -8.23 -17.90
N ASN A 41 -8.73 -7.75 -17.80
CA ASN A 41 -9.50 -7.29 -18.98
C ASN A 41 -10.46 -6.15 -18.63
N ILE A 42 -9.94 -4.96 -18.38
CA ILE A 42 -10.73 -3.74 -18.13
C ILE A 42 -10.46 -2.72 -19.27
N GLY A 43 -11.50 -2.38 -20.03
CA GLY A 43 -11.35 -1.51 -21.21
C GLY A 43 -10.39 -2.06 -22.25
N GLY A 44 -10.25 -3.39 -22.34
CA GLY A 44 -9.28 -4.08 -23.22
C GLY A 44 -7.82 -3.93 -22.74
N LYS A 45 -7.59 -3.64 -21.44
CA LYS A 45 -6.28 -3.49 -20.83
C LYS A 45 -6.11 -4.50 -19.69
N ASP A 46 -4.91 -5.06 -19.59
CA ASP A 46 -4.47 -5.93 -18.49
C ASP A 46 -3.79 -5.06 -17.42
N LEU A 47 -4.53 -4.76 -16.34
CA LEU A 47 -4.03 -3.95 -15.22
C LEU A 47 -2.99 -4.70 -14.38
N ILE A 48 -3.09 -6.03 -14.32
CA ILE A 48 -2.13 -6.88 -13.59
C ILE A 48 -0.75 -6.83 -14.27
N SER A 49 -0.71 -7.03 -15.59
CA SER A 49 0.53 -6.92 -16.36
C SER A 49 1.11 -5.50 -16.29
N ALA A 50 0.26 -4.47 -16.32
CA ALA A 50 0.68 -3.09 -16.14
C ALA A 50 1.36 -2.87 -14.78
N LEU A 51 0.73 -3.34 -13.68
CA LEU A 51 1.31 -3.23 -12.33
C LEU A 51 2.65 -3.99 -12.23
N LYS A 52 2.75 -5.17 -12.80
CA LYS A 52 4.01 -5.96 -12.79
C LYS A 52 5.14 -5.35 -13.61
N SER A 53 4.84 -4.48 -14.57
CA SER A 53 5.84 -3.84 -15.45
C SER A 53 6.36 -2.49 -14.92
N VAL A 54 5.85 -2.01 -13.79
CA VAL A 54 6.30 -0.74 -13.19
C VAL A 54 7.73 -0.89 -12.66
N ASP A 55 8.58 0.08 -12.94
CA ASP A 55 9.86 0.24 -12.23
C ASP A 55 9.60 0.86 -10.84
N TYR A 56 9.55 0.01 -9.83
CA TYR A 56 9.29 0.42 -8.46
C TYR A 56 10.48 1.12 -7.80
N SER A 57 11.70 0.89 -8.28
CA SER A 57 12.91 1.52 -7.74
C SER A 57 12.97 3.02 -8.03
N SER A 58 12.31 3.47 -9.11
CA SER A 58 12.25 4.87 -9.53
C SER A 58 11.08 5.66 -8.93
N GLN A 59 10.20 5.03 -8.15
CA GLN A 59 9.02 5.72 -7.62
C GLN A 59 9.38 6.67 -6.48
N THR A 60 8.92 7.90 -6.59
CA THR A 60 9.12 8.95 -5.58
C THR A 60 8.25 8.77 -4.34
N TYR A 61 7.03 8.28 -4.52
CA TYR A 61 6.05 8.15 -3.43
C TYR A 61 5.87 6.68 -3.03
N MET A 62 5.90 6.40 -1.73
CA MET A 62 5.67 5.04 -1.22
C MET A 62 4.28 4.50 -1.59
N SER A 63 3.28 5.34 -1.73
CA SER A 63 1.95 4.91 -2.21
C SER A 63 1.97 4.30 -3.62
N SER A 64 2.93 4.72 -4.47
CA SER A 64 3.15 4.12 -5.80
C SER A 64 3.82 2.75 -5.74
N ILE A 65 4.23 2.29 -4.57
CA ILE A 65 4.84 0.98 -4.30
C ILE A 65 3.86 0.12 -3.48
N THR A 66 3.33 0.66 -2.38
CA THR A 66 2.48 -0.09 -1.44
C THR A 66 1.11 -0.45 -2.02
N TYR A 67 0.43 0.47 -2.71
CA TYR A 67 -0.87 0.18 -3.33
C TYR A 67 -0.78 -0.90 -4.42
N PRO A 68 0.19 -0.86 -5.36
CA PRO A 68 0.41 -1.95 -6.31
C PRO A 68 0.57 -3.32 -5.65
N LEU A 69 1.39 -3.44 -4.60
CA LEU A 69 1.55 -4.71 -3.90
C LEU A 69 0.24 -5.17 -3.25
N THR A 70 -0.45 -4.25 -2.58
CA THR A 70 -1.77 -4.53 -1.99
C THR A 70 -2.76 -5.02 -3.04
N ALA A 71 -2.80 -4.37 -4.21
CA ALA A 71 -3.68 -4.75 -5.31
C ALA A 71 -3.35 -6.13 -5.89
N LEU A 72 -2.07 -6.42 -6.10
CA LEU A 72 -1.61 -7.74 -6.58
C LEU A 72 -1.92 -8.83 -5.56
N ASN A 73 -1.70 -8.58 -4.26
CA ASN A 73 -2.05 -9.52 -3.19
C ASN A 73 -3.55 -9.80 -3.14
N PHE A 74 -4.39 -8.78 -3.24
CA PHE A 74 -5.85 -8.91 -3.26
C PHE A 74 -6.35 -9.64 -4.52
N ALA A 75 -5.67 -9.45 -5.66
CA ALA A 75 -5.94 -10.18 -6.89
C ALA A 75 -5.32 -11.59 -6.90
N GLU A 76 -4.68 -12.03 -5.80
CA GLU A 76 -4.01 -13.33 -5.67
C GLU A 76 -2.90 -13.57 -6.71
N LYS A 77 -2.25 -12.50 -7.14
CA LYS A 77 -1.16 -12.55 -8.12
C LYS A 77 0.19 -12.61 -7.42
N ASN A 78 1.14 -13.31 -8.05
CA ASN A 78 2.53 -13.33 -7.58
C ASN A 78 3.20 -11.98 -7.82
N ILE A 79 4.02 -11.57 -6.85
CA ILE A 79 4.87 -10.38 -6.94
C ILE A 79 6.32 -10.78 -7.24
N SER A 80 7.11 -9.84 -7.75
CA SER A 80 8.55 -10.04 -7.90
C SER A 80 9.30 -9.80 -6.57
N ALA A 81 10.46 -10.44 -6.42
CA ALA A 81 11.34 -10.19 -5.29
C ALA A 81 11.79 -8.72 -5.24
N GLU A 82 12.05 -8.11 -6.40
CA GLU A 82 12.41 -6.70 -6.52
C GLU A 82 11.33 -5.77 -5.95
N MET A 83 10.06 -6.01 -6.29
CA MET A 83 8.94 -5.25 -5.74
C MET A 83 8.86 -5.39 -4.21
N LEU A 84 9.06 -6.59 -3.69
CA LEU A 84 9.11 -6.83 -2.25
C LEU A 84 10.28 -6.06 -1.61
N ASP A 85 11.47 -6.16 -2.19
CA ASP A 85 12.69 -5.55 -1.66
C ASP A 85 12.60 -4.02 -1.57
N THR A 86 11.84 -3.35 -2.46
CA THR A 86 11.64 -1.89 -2.39
C THR A 86 10.91 -1.43 -1.12
N MET A 87 10.19 -2.32 -0.44
CA MET A 87 9.45 -2.01 0.78
C MET A 87 10.17 -2.42 2.06
N LEU A 88 11.23 -3.23 1.96
CA LEU A 88 11.99 -3.65 3.14
C LEU A 88 12.91 -2.53 3.61
N LYS A 89 12.74 -2.10 4.85
CA LYS A 89 13.57 -1.07 5.49
C LYS A 89 14.20 -1.58 6.77
N SER A 90 15.45 -1.20 6.99
CA SER A 90 16.23 -1.65 8.14
C SER A 90 15.96 -0.86 9.42
N ASP A 91 15.43 0.35 9.32
CA ASP A 91 15.17 1.27 10.43
C ASP A 91 13.70 1.28 10.92
N GLY A 92 12.82 0.58 10.24
CA GLY A 92 11.44 0.31 10.63
C GLY A 92 10.44 1.33 10.11
N GLY A 93 10.67 2.60 10.24
CA GLY A 93 9.76 3.64 9.74
C GLY A 93 9.90 3.83 8.22
N LEU A 94 8.77 4.02 7.53
CA LEU A 94 8.76 4.31 6.09
C LEU A 94 8.29 5.75 5.84
N PRO A 95 9.03 6.51 5.02
CA PRO A 95 8.66 7.87 4.68
C PRO A 95 7.55 7.92 3.63
N TYR A 96 6.82 9.04 3.58
CA TYR A 96 5.85 9.31 2.52
C TYR A 96 6.50 9.36 1.13
N CYS A 97 7.72 9.95 1.05
CA CYS A 97 8.54 10.04 -0.16
C CYS A 97 9.84 9.25 -0.02
N THR A 98 10.28 8.61 -1.08
CA THR A 98 11.55 7.88 -1.16
C THR A 98 12.76 8.82 -1.37
N VAL A 99 12.50 10.05 -1.79
CA VAL A 99 13.49 11.11 -2.02
C VAL A 99 13.03 12.41 -1.36
N ASP A 100 13.97 13.27 -1.00
CA ASP A 100 13.64 14.59 -0.45
C ASP A 100 12.98 15.47 -1.54
N THR A 101 11.74 15.85 -1.29
CA THR A 101 10.95 16.77 -2.13
C THR A 101 10.98 18.22 -1.65
N GLY A 102 11.93 18.57 -0.77
CA GLY A 102 12.10 19.91 -0.18
C GLY A 102 11.57 20.04 1.25
N TYR A 103 11.05 18.96 1.83
CA TYR A 103 10.53 18.92 3.20
C TYR A 103 11.28 17.93 4.10
N GLY A 104 12.40 17.38 3.60
CA GLY A 104 13.13 16.30 4.24
C GLY A 104 12.47 14.92 4.03
N ILE A 105 13.21 13.88 4.40
CA ILE A 105 12.71 12.51 4.41
C ILE A 105 12.51 12.13 5.88
N SER A 106 11.25 11.95 6.29
CA SER A 106 10.90 11.50 7.64
C SER A 106 9.90 10.36 7.57
N SER A 107 10.03 9.41 8.48
CA SER A 107 9.08 8.31 8.60
C SER A 107 7.70 8.82 9.00
N ASP A 108 6.69 8.17 8.45
CA ASP A 108 5.29 8.52 8.50
C ASP A 108 4.48 7.32 8.99
N VAL A 109 3.58 7.53 9.95
CA VAL A 109 2.83 6.44 10.57
C VAL A 109 1.86 5.78 9.57
N ASP A 110 1.20 6.59 8.71
CA ASP A 110 0.26 6.08 7.72
C ASP A 110 0.97 5.22 6.68
N THR A 111 2.05 5.76 6.11
CA THR A 111 2.86 5.07 5.10
C THR A 111 3.46 3.79 5.68
N THR A 112 3.93 3.83 6.92
CA THR A 112 4.46 2.65 7.61
C THR A 112 3.39 1.60 7.81
N ALA A 113 2.21 1.98 8.31
CA ALA A 113 1.08 1.06 8.52
C ALA A 113 0.58 0.46 7.20
N MET A 114 0.44 1.26 6.15
CA MET A 114 0.06 0.78 4.81
C MET A 114 1.09 -0.21 4.24
N THR A 115 2.37 0.02 4.49
CA THR A 115 3.42 -0.92 4.08
C THR A 115 3.33 -2.23 4.85
N VAL A 116 3.08 -2.18 6.17
CA VAL A 116 2.80 -3.39 6.97
C VAL A 116 1.62 -4.16 6.41
N GLN A 117 0.52 -3.48 6.03
CA GLN A 117 -0.63 -4.14 5.38
C GLN A 117 -0.22 -4.86 4.09
N ALA A 118 0.56 -4.20 3.24
CA ALA A 118 1.03 -4.78 1.98
C ALA A 118 1.94 -6.00 2.21
N LEU A 119 2.76 -5.98 3.26
CA LEU A 119 3.71 -7.03 3.62
C LEU A 119 3.10 -8.18 4.45
N ALA A 120 1.92 -7.98 5.07
CA ALA A 120 1.32 -8.92 6.03
C ALA A 120 1.20 -10.36 5.48
N LYS A 121 0.88 -10.52 4.19
CA LYS A 121 0.79 -11.83 3.53
C LYS A 121 2.08 -12.64 3.63
N TYR A 122 3.23 -11.99 3.71
CA TYR A 122 4.56 -12.62 3.68
C TYR A 122 5.20 -12.71 5.06
N TYR A 123 4.58 -12.14 6.10
CA TYR A 123 5.12 -12.03 7.45
C TYR A 123 5.56 -13.36 8.06
N ASN A 124 4.81 -14.43 7.83
CA ASN A 124 5.12 -15.76 8.36
C ASN A 124 5.91 -16.66 7.40
N THR A 125 6.28 -16.16 6.21
CA THR A 125 6.90 -16.99 5.15
C THR A 125 8.23 -16.44 4.63
N ASP A 126 8.57 -15.18 4.95
CA ASP A 126 9.85 -14.56 4.58
C ASP A 126 10.43 -13.82 5.79
N GLU A 127 11.57 -14.32 6.31
CA GLU A 127 12.24 -13.75 7.50
C GLU A 127 12.67 -12.29 7.32
N ARG A 128 12.97 -11.85 6.09
CA ARG A 128 13.32 -10.45 5.80
C ARG A 128 12.09 -9.55 5.97
N VAL A 129 10.92 -10.04 5.51
CA VAL A 129 9.65 -9.35 5.69
C VAL A 129 9.30 -9.29 7.17
N LYS A 130 9.48 -10.40 7.88
CA LYS A 130 9.22 -10.46 9.31
C LYS A 130 10.07 -9.43 10.07
N ASP A 131 11.38 -9.39 9.84
CA ASP A 131 12.28 -8.42 10.48
C ASP A 131 11.88 -6.97 10.17
N SER A 132 11.57 -6.66 8.91
CA SER A 132 11.14 -5.33 8.50
C SER A 132 9.80 -4.93 9.13
N VAL A 133 8.83 -5.84 9.18
CA VAL A 133 7.51 -5.59 9.80
C VAL A 133 7.63 -5.43 11.32
N ASP A 134 8.42 -6.24 11.99
CA ASP A 134 8.66 -6.13 13.44
C ASP A 134 9.25 -4.75 13.79
N LYS A 135 10.21 -4.26 12.99
CA LYS A 135 10.77 -2.91 13.14
C LYS A 135 9.76 -1.81 12.83
N ALA A 136 8.92 -2.01 11.80
CA ALA A 136 7.84 -1.08 11.47
C ALA A 136 6.81 -0.98 12.60
N LEU A 137 6.44 -2.09 13.22
CA LEU A 137 5.55 -2.10 14.39
C LEU A 137 6.19 -1.39 15.60
N ALA A 138 7.51 -1.58 15.81
CA ALA A 138 8.22 -0.85 16.86
C ALA A 138 8.20 0.67 16.61
N TYR A 139 8.40 1.12 15.36
CA TYR A 139 8.24 2.53 14.99
C TYR A 139 6.81 3.03 15.23
N ILE A 140 5.80 2.30 14.72
CA ILE A 140 4.37 2.66 14.89
C ILE A 140 4.06 2.84 16.38
N LYS A 141 4.56 1.96 17.26
CA LYS A 141 4.37 2.07 18.70
C LYS A 141 4.86 3.40 19.28
N THR A 142 5.92 3.99 18.72
CA THR A 142 6.42 5.31 19.14
C THR A 142 5.49 6.46 18.73
N GLN A 143 4.56 6.23 17.80
CA GLN A 143 3.59 7.20 17.31
C GLN A 143 2.21 7.07 17.96
N GLN A 144 2.10 6.27 19.04
CA GLN A 144 0.87 6.10 19.81
C GLN A 144 0.76 7.15 20.92
N PHE A 145 -0.40 7.78 21.03
CA PHE A 145 -0.76 8.68 22.11
C PHE A 145 -1.30 7.90 23.33
N ASP A 146 -1.34 8.56 24.49
CA ASP A 146 -1.81 7.96 25.76
C ASP A 146 -3.27 7.46 25.70
N ASP A 147 -4.09 8.01 24.82
CA ASP A 147 -5.48 7.56 24.60
C ASP A 147 -5.59 6.41 23.59
N GLY A 148 -4.47 5.86 23.14
CA GLY A 148 -4.42 4.75 22.19
C GLY A 148 -4.50 5.16 20.71
N SER A 149 -4.82 6.42 20.40
CA SER A 149 -4.82 6.91 19.01
C SER A 149 -3.41 7.02 18.44
N PHE A 150 -3.32 7.13 17.11
CA PHE A 150 -2.07 7.30 16.38
C PHE A 150 -2.05 8.62 15.59
N GLY A 151 -0.86 9.08 15.25
CA GLY A 151 -0.64 10.27 14.45
C GLY A 151 0.80 10.75 14.54
N TYR A 152 1.01 12.06 14.47
CA TYR A 152 2.34 12.68 14.51
C TYR A 152 2.65 13.20 15.91
N VAL A 153 3.26 12.34 16.74
CA VAL A 153 3.56 12.65 18.16
C VAL A 153 4.40 13.92 18.28
N ALA A 154 5.41 14.11 17.40
CA ALA A 154 6.27 15.29 17.41
C ALA A 154 5.51 16.61 17.25
N TRP A 155 4.33 16.60 16.63
CA TRP A 155 3.48 17.78 16.40
C TRP A 155 2.20 17.76 17.25
N ASN A 156 2.08 16.79 18.16
CA ASN A 156 0.89 16.55 18.96
C ASN A 156 -0.40 16.50 18.09
N SER A 157 -0.30 15.86 16.93
CA SER A 157 -1.37 15.78 15.94
C SER A 157 -1.90 14.36 15.84
N LYS A 158 -3.07 14.13 16.47
CA LYS A 158 -3.81 12.86 16.38
C LYS A 158 -4.57 12.78 15.07
N SER A 159 -4.67 11.59 14.50
CA SER A 159 -5.37 11.33 13.23
C SER A 159 -6.23 10.08 13.32
N GLY A 160 -7.50 10.21 12.97
CA GLY A 160 -8.41 9.07 12.85
C GLY A 160 -8.02 8.17 11.68
N GLU A 161 -7.49 8.75 10.60
CA GLU A 161 -6.98 8.02 9.44
C GLU A 161 -5.76 7.19 9.82
N SER A 162 -4.75 7.78 10.48
CA SER A 162 -3.57 7.06 10.98
C SER A 162 -3.95 5.93 11.90
N THR A 163 -4.86 6.19 12.86
CA THR A 163 -5.37 5.17 13.79
C THR A 163 -6.02 4.00 13.03
N SER A 164 -6.85 4.31 12.02
CA SER A 164 -7.50 3.29 11.20
C SER A 164 -6.50 2.47 10.39
N GLN A 165 -5.47 3.09 9.81
CA GLN A 165 -4.42 2.38 9.07
C GLN A 165 -3.66 1.40 9.96
N VAL A 166 -3.34 1.81 11.20
CA VAL A 166 -2.65 0.94 12.16
C VAL A 166 -3.55 -0.22 12.58
N ILE A 167 -4.83 0.03 12.87
CA ILE A 167 -5.78 -1.05 13.23
C ILE A 167 -5.86 -2.07 12.10
N ILE A 168 -5.98 -1.64 10.85
CA ILE A 168 -6.02 -2.55 9.70
C ILE A 168 -4.72 -3.37 9.60
N ALA A 169 -3.56 -2.73 9.78
CA ALA A 169 -2.26 -3.41 9.75
C ALA A 169 -2.16 -4.52 10.81
N LEU A 170 -2.56 -4.22 12.06
CA LEU A 170 -2.57 -5.18 13.15
C LEU A 170 -3.52 -6.35 12.87
N CYS A 171 -4.74 -6.06 12.43
CA CYS A 171 -5.72 -7.10 12.07
C CYS A 171 -5.22 -8.01 10.95
N MET A 172 -4.53 -7.47 9.94
CA MET A 172 -3.97 -8.27 8.84
C MET A 172 -2.82 -9.18 9.30
N LEU A 173 -2.12 -8.83 10.38
CA LEU A 173 -1.10 -9.67 11.02
C LEU A 173 -1.71 -10.66 12.05
N GLY A 174 -3.02 -10.60 12.30
CA GLY A 174 -3.69 -11.40 13.33
C GLY A 174 -3.43 -10.91 14.76
N ILE A 175 -3.00 -9.67 14.91
CA ILE A 175 -2.77 -9.02 16.21
C ILE A 175 -4.04 -8.29 16.63
N ASP A 176 -4.49 -8.52 17.88
CA ASP A 176 -5.62 -7.80 18.47
C ASP A 176 -5.24 -6.33 18.69
N PRO A 177 -5.96 -5.36 18.09
CA PRO A 177 -5.65 -3.94 18.23
C PRO A 177 -6.20 -3.30 19.52
N THR A 178 -6.93 -4.07 20.38
CA THR A 178 -7.57 -3.58 21.63
C THR A 178 -6.67 -3.73 22.85
#